data_d01def50750a409290348e56404ba2ff
#
_entry.id   d01def50750a409290348e56404ba2ff
#
_cell.length_a   1.000
_cell.length_b   1.000
_cell.length_c   1.000
_cell.angle_alpha   90.00
_cell.angle_beta   90.00
_cell.angle_gamma   90.00
#
_symmetry.space_group_name_H-M   'P 1'
#
loop_
_entity.id
_entity.type
_entity.pdbx_description
1 polymer ?
#
loop_
_entity_poly.entity_id
_entity_poly.type
_entity_poly.pdbx_seq_one_letter_code
_entity_poly.pdbx_strand_id
1 'polypeptide(L)'
;MKQQGNHKRAVRRTLALAVASASVVGLSSVAQAQQTLNIVSWGGAYSMSQDRAYHQPWTEKTGDEIVNIDRSANALAGLRAQSQAGNVTWDLVDMLPADAMIACAEGLIEPLDHDELLADAPDGTPPSEDFVDGALGECFVASIVYSNIVAFNSEMFPEDNQPSTIEDVFDLENYPGQRALMRRPINNLEWALIADGVDRDDVYDMLETEEGIQRAFAKLDTIKDSVIWWEEGAQPPQLLADKEVAFASAYNGRIFDAMVSEDQPFEIIWDAQVFELDGWVVPTGKLDKVRDYLYFATDTQRLADQAQYISYGPARLSSSEYVSTHAETGIEMEPHMPTYGPNFETAIQKDDEFWADYSDELSQRFDAWLAQ
;
A
#
# COMPACT_ATOMS: atom_id res chain seq x y z
N MET A 1 -81.07 42.18 -65.10
CA MET A 1 -82.13 42.31 -64.14
C MET A 1 -81.52 42.28 -62.72
N LYS A 2 -81.67 43.45 -62.05
CA LYS A 2 -81.87 43.65 -60.61
C LYS A 2 -80.95 42.88 -59.67
N GLN A 3 -80.12 43.62 -58.95
CA GLN A 3 -80.34 44.43 -57.73
C GLN A 3 -79.86 43.64 -56.51
N GLN A 4 -79.20 44.22 -55.74
CA GLN A 4 -79.00 45.01 -54.53
C GLN A 4 -78.04 44.27 -53.61
N GLY A 5 -76.96 44.73 -53.09
CA GLY A 5 -76.80 45.86 -52.23
C GLY A 5 -77.10 45.53 -50.76
N ASN A 6 -76.00 45.29 -50.00
CA ASN A 6 -76.08 45.89 -48.63
C ASN A 6 -74.70 45.93 -47.94
N HIS A 7 -74.37 47.07 -47.49
CA HIS A 7 -73.26 47.37 -46.59
C HIS A 7 -73.47 46.76 -45.18
N LYS A 8 -72.48 46.16 -44.63
CA LYS A 8 -72.34 46.08 -43.18
C LYS A 8 -70.87 46.33 -42.76
N ARG A 9 -70.77 47.29 -41.90
CA ARG A 9 -69.58 47.87 -41.28
C ARG A 9 -68.63 46.86 -40.66
N ALA A 10 -67.34 47.03 -41.00
CA ALA A 10 -66.24 46.35 -40.33
C ALA A 10 -66.00 47.01 -38.96
N VAL A 11 -66.13 46.22 -37.91
CA VAL A 11 -65.62 46.54 -36.56
C VAL A 11 -64.20 46.01 -36.46
N ARG A 12 -63.25 46.90 -36.45
CA ARG A 12 -61.84 46.54 -36.13
C ARG A 12 -61.73 46.17 -34.66
N ARG A 13 -61.46 44.92 -34.36
CA ARG A 13 -60.98 44.49 -33.05
C ARG A 13 -59.44 44.36 -33.16
N THR A 14 -58.77 45.29 -32.49
CA THR A 14 -57.33 45.24 -32.23
C THR A 14 -57.02 44.11 -31.23
N LEU A 15 -56.43 43.02 -31.66
CA LEU A 15 -55.84 42.00 -30.78
C LEU A 15 -54.47 42.49 -30.38
N ALA A 16 -54.30 42.82 -29.11
CA ALA A 16 -52.95 43.01 -28.51
C ALA A 16 -52.28 41.63 -28.27
N LEU A 17 -51.23 41.29 -29.03
CA LEU A 17 -50.36 40.17 -28.74
C LEU A 17 -49.47 40.57 -27.56
N ALA A 18 -49.72 40.01 -26.39
CA ALA A 18 -48.75 39.99 -25.29
C ALA A 18 -47.69 38.93 -25.57
N VAL A 19 -46.47 39.34 -25.97
CA VAL A 19 -45.31 38.47 -26.06
C VAL A 19 -44.79 38.26 -24.64
N ALA A 20 -45.09 37.09 -24.05
CA ALA A 20 -44.49 36.64 -22.82
C ALA A 20 -43.09 36.11 -23.17
N SER A 21 -42.04 36.90 -22.90
CA SER A 21 -40.63 36.47 -22.96
C SER A 21 -40.37 35.55 -21.77
N ALA A 22 -40.47 34.24 -21.98
CA ALA A 22 -39.95 33.23 -21.06
C ALA A 22 -38.44 33.26 -21.11
N SER A 23 -37.79 33.90 -20.13
CA SER A 23 -36.34 33.78 -19.92
C SER A 23 -36.05 32.36 -19.43
N VAL A 24 -35.62 31.48 -20.36
CA VAL A 24 -35.02 30.21 -20.01
C VAL A 24 -33.65 30.52 -19.42
N VAL A 25 -33.56 30.54 -18.09
CA VAL A 25 -32.28 30.48 -17.39
C VAL A 25 -31.74 29.08 -17.63
N GLY A 26 -30.92 28.96 -18.65
CA GLY A 26 -30.14 27.74 -18.90
C GLY A 26 -29.15 27.57 -17.73
N LEU A 27 -29.43 26.64 -16.86
CA LEU A 27 -28.42 26.05 -15.98
C LEU A 27 -27.39 25.38 -16.91
N SER A 28 -26.34 26.14 -17.27
CA SER A 28 -25.16 25.57 -17.85
C SER A 28 -24.52 24.73 -16.76
N SER A 29 -24.84 23.42 -16.69
CA SER A 29 -23.97 22.46 -16.07
C SER A 29 -22.63 22.59 -16.83
N VAL A 30 -21.62 23.13 -16.17
CA VAL A 30 -20.24 23.02 -16.64
C VAL A 30 -19.98 21.52 -16.65
N ALA A 31 -20.07 20.87 -17.81
CA ALA A 31 -19.60 19.52 -17.97
C ALA A 31 -18.08 19.62 -17.72
N GLN A 32 -17.63 19.15 -16.56
CA GLN A 32 -16.22 18.98 -16.29
C GLN A 32 -15.71 18.01 -17.35
N ALA A 33 -14.69 18.40 -18.07
CA ALA A 33 -14.14 17.53 -19.12
C ALA A 33 -13.58 16.28 -18.41
N GLN A 34 -14.08 15.11 -18.81
CA GLN A 34 -13.59 13.82 -18.34
C GLN A 34 -12.08 13.77 -18.51
N GLN A 35 -11.38 13.44 -17.44
CA GLN A 35 -9.93 13.27 -17.44
C GLN A 35 -9.55 11.80 -17.48
N THR A 36 -8.34 11.52 -17.96
CA THR A 36 -7.69 10.20 -17.83
C THR A 36 -6.51 10.36 -16.90
N LEU A 37 -6.48 9.59 -15.80
CA LEU A 37 -5.36 9.51 -14.87
C LEU A 37 -4.57 8.23 -15.13
N ASN A 38 -3.27 8.35 -15.36
CA ASN A 38 -2.34 7.24 -15.50
C ASN A 38 -1.68 6.99 -14.15
N ILE A 39 -2.12 5.94 -13.46
CA ILE A 39 -1.66 5.59 -12.12
C ILE A 39 -0.78 4.34 -12.21
N VAL A 40 0.43 4.44 -11.69
CA VAL A 40 1.39 3.32 -11.65
C VAL A 40 1.25 2.57 -10.35
N SER A 41 1.19 1.24 -10.41
CA SER A 41 0.99 0.36 -9.27
C SER A 41 1.83 -0.92 -9.37
N TRP A 42 1.79 -1.77 -8.33
CA TRP A 42 2.60 -2.99 -8.23
C TRP A 42 2.04 -4.19 -8.98
N GLY A 43 0.79 -4.14 -9.42
CA GLY A 43 0.15 -5.25 -10.11
C GLY A 43 -0.49 -6.30 -9.19
N GLY A 44 -1.16 -7.28 -9.82
CA GLY A 44 -1.77 -8.41 -9.15
C GLY A 44 -2.85 -8.01 -8.14
N ALA A 45 -2.90 -8.71 -7.00
CA ALA A 45 -3.88 -8.47 -5.94
C ALA A 45 -3.84 -7.03 -5.39
N TYR A 46 -2.64 -6.43 -5.32
CA TYR A 46 -2.48 -5.05 -4.87
C TYR A 46 -3.19 -4.05 -5.79
N SER A 47 -2.89 -4.07 -7.08
CA SER A 47 -3.59 -3.22 -8.06
C SER A 47 -5.09 -3.48 -8.10
N MET A 48 -5.53 -4.73 -7.93
CA MET A 48 -6.96 -5.05 -7.84
C MET A 48 -7.61 -4.46 -6.59
N SER A 49 -6.92 -4.45 -5.45
CA SER A 49 -7.44 -3.84 -4.23
C SER A 49 -7.62 -2.33 -4.39
N GLN A 50 -6.65 -1.65 -5.02
CA GLN A 50 -6.74 -0.22 -5.35
C GLN A 50 -7.87 0.06 -6.35
N ASP A 51 -8.02 -0.78 -7.38
CA ASP A 51 -9.11 -0.64 -8.35
C ASP A 51 -10.47 -0.67 -7.66
N ARG A 52 -10.69 -1.63 -6.75
CA ARG A 52 -11.93 -1.79 -5.99
C ARG A 52 -12.18 -0.67 -4.98
N ALA A 53 -11.14 -0.27 -4.23
CA ALA A 53 -11.26 0.73 -3.16
C ALA A 53 -11.27 2.17 -3.67
N TYR A 54 -10.54 2.47 -4.73
CA TYR A 54 -10.26 3.83 -5.17
C TYR A 54 -10.71 4.12 -6.59
N HIS A 55 -10.25 3.35 -7.60
CA HIS A 55 -10.39 3.71 -9.01
C HIS A 55 -11.84 3.62 -9.49
N GLN A 56 -12.52 2.50 -9.23
CA GLN A 56 -13.92 2.34 -9.58
C GLN A 56 -14.82 3.36 -8.88
N PRO A 57 -14.75 3.56 -7.53
CA PRO A 57 -15.52 4.59 -6.85
C PRO A 57 -15.22 6.02 -7.32
N TRP A 58 -13.97 6.31 -7.69
CA TRP A 58 -13.61 7.59 -8.28
C TRP A 58 -14.26 7.79 -9.65
N THR A 59 -14.14 6.80 -10.52
CA THR A 59 -14.76 6.81 -11.86
C THR A 59 -16.27 6.97 -11.78
N GLU A 60 -16.92 6.26 -10.85
CA GLU A 60 -18.36 6.39 -10.61
C GLU A 60 -18.75 7.79 -10.13
N LYS A 61 -17.93 8.41 -9.29
CA LYS A 61 -18.17 9.74 -8.72
C LYS A 61 -17.96 10.87 -9.72
N THR A 62 -16.93 10.78 -10.56
CA THR A 62 -16.47 11.90 -11.41
C THR A 62 -16.71 11.68 -12.90
N GLY A 63 -16.74 10.44 -13.35
CA GLY A 63 -16.70 10.06 -14.76
C GLY A 63 -15.28 10.00 -15.35
N ASP A 64 -14.24 10.29 -14.57
CA ASP A 64 -12.86 10.20 -15.02
C ASP A 64 -12.45 8.76 -15.29
N GLU A 65 -11.54 8.56 -16.23
CA GLU A 65 -10.96 7.26 -16.55
C GLU A 65 -9.64 7.06 -15.78
N ILE A 66 -9.49 5.92 -15.12
CA ILE A 66 -8.23 5.50 -14.51
C ILE A 66 -7.57 4.44 -15.38
N VAL A 67 -6.33 4.67 -15.78
CA VAL A 67 -5.47 3.70 -16.45
C VAL A 67 -4.43 3.21 -15.45
N ASN A 68 -4.60 2.00 -14.94
CA ASN A 68 -3.64 1.36 -14.06
C ASN A 68 -2.46 0.80 -14.86
N ILE A 69 -1.23 1.01 -14.37
CA ILE A 69 0.02 0.62 -15.03
C ILE A 69 0.88 -0.16 -14.03
N ASP A 70 0.99 -1.48 -14.20
CA ASP A 70 1.72 -2.35 -13.27
C ASP A 70 3.24 -2.26 -13.52
N ARG A 71 3.89 -1.20 -12.97
CA ARG A 71 5.32 -0.91 -13.16
C ARG A 71 6.05 -0.32 -11.96
N SER A 72 5.47 -0.34 -10.76
CA SER A 72 6.08 0.27 -9.57
C SER A 72 7.45 -0.32 -9.23
N ALA A 73 7.69 -1.59 -9.46
CA ALA A 73 8.99 -2.23 -9.26
C ALA A 73 10.16 -1.55 -10.03
N ASN A 74 9.87 -0.74 -11.04
CA ASN A 74 10.86 0.01 -11.82
C ASN A 74 10.48 1.49 -11.94
N ALA A 75 9.68 2.00 -11.02
CA ALA A 75 9.10 3.34 -11.14
C ALA A 75 10.16 4.45 -11.13
N LEU A 76 11.14 4.39 -10.25
CA LEU A 76 12.23 5.37 -10.19
C LEU A 76 12.98 5.45 -11.52
N ALA A 77 13.39 4.32 -12.08
CA ALA A 77 14.06 4.29 -13.39
C ALA A 77 13.15 4.78 -14.52
N GLY A 78 11.84 4.45 -14.44
CA GLY A 78 10.84 4.91 -15.39
C GLY A 78 10.64 6.42 -15.35
N LEU A 79 10.56 7.04 -14.16
CA LEU A 79 10.46 8.48 -13.99
C LEU A 79 11.70 9.21 -14.52
N ARG A 80 12.90 8.70 -14.21
CA ARG A 80 14.16 9.24 -14.75
C ARG A 80 14.15 9.26 -16.28
N ALA A 81 13.77 8.14 -16.90
CA ALA A 81 13.71 8.02 -18.36
C ALA A 81 12.69 8.98 -19.00
N GLN A 82 11.49 9.09 -18.42
CA GLN A 82 10.43 9.98 -18.91
C GLN A 82 10.82 11.47 -18.73
N SER A 83 11.41 11.81 -17.59
CA SER A 83 11.90 13.16 -17.31
C SER A 83 13.01 13.57 -18.30
N GLN A 84 13.99 12.69 -18.55
CA GLN A 84 15.05 12.92 -19.54
C GLN A 84 14.49 13.07 -20.96
N ALA A 85 13.43 12.37 -21.30
CA ALA A 85 12.74 12.49 -22.59
C ALA A 85 11.86 13.76 -22.67
N GLY A 86 11.68 14.50 -21.57
CA GLY A 86 10.80 15.68 -21.51
C GLY A 86 9.32 15.36 -21.70
N ASN A 87 8.91 14.14 -21.44
CA ASN A 87 7.53 13.68 -21.61
C ASN A 87 7.12 12.71 -20.50
N VAL A 88 6.70 13.24 -19.34
CA VAL A 88 6.17 12.47 -18.22
C VAL A 88 4.71 12.15 -18.48
N THR A 89 4.40 10.88 -18.67
CA THR A 89 3.05 10.37 -18.97
C THR A 89 2.33 9.82 -17.74
N TRP A 90 3.05 9.50 -16.68
CA TRP A 90 2.50 9.05 -15.42
C TRP A 90 1.98 10.24 -14.62
N ASP A 91 0.86 10.09 -13.96
CA ASP A 91 0.22 11.16 -13.20
C ASP A 91 0.32 10.95 -11.69
N LEU A 92 0.29 9.69 -11.24
CA LEU A 92 0.47 9.26 -9.87
C LEU A 92 1.23 7.93 -9.86
N VAL A 93 2.08 7.69 -8.87
CA VAL A 93 2.96 6.51 -8.85
C VAL A 93 3.02 5.92 -7.44
N ASP A 94 2.69 4.64 -7.28
CA ASP A 94 3.03 3.89 -6.06
C ASP A 94 4.55 3.69 -6.02
N MET A 95 5.14 3.97 -4.86
CA MET A 95 6.59 3.90 -4.66
C MET A 95 6.91 3.63 -3.19
N LEU A 96 7.99 2.90 -2.95
CA LEU A 96 8.51 2.74 -1.59
C LEU A 96 9.20 4.03 -1.11
N PRO A 97 9.22 4.32 0.20
CA PRO A 97 9.79 5.55 0.76
C PRO A 97 11.25 5.80 0.33
N ALA A 98 12.10 4.78 0.33
CA ALA A 98 13.50 4.93 -0.09
C ALA A 98 13.64 5.45 -1.54
N ASP A 99 12.89 4.87 -2.48
CA ASP A 99 12.88 5.35 -3.87
C ASP A 99 12.24 6.74 -4.00
N ALA A 100 11.21 7.02 -3.18
CA ALA A 100 10.57 8.34 -3.13
C ALA A 100 11.54 9.42 -2.64
N MET A 101 12.35 9.16 -1.61
CA MET A 101 13.39 10.10 -1.16
C MET A 101 14.40 10.41 -2.26
N ILE A 102 14.85 9.40 -3.00
CA ILE A 102 15.76 9.58 -4.14
C ILE A 102 15.08 10.40 -5.25
N ALA A 103 13.84 10.05 -5.61
CA ALA A 103 13.09 10.75 -6.65
C ALA A 103 12.84 12.24 -6.29
N CYS A 104 12.56 12.50 -5.00
CA CYS A 104 12.37 13.83 -4.44
C CYS A 104 13.67 14.66 -4.53
N ALA A 105 14.79 14.11 -4.08
CA ALA A 105 16.10 14.75 -4.14
C ALA A 105 16.54 15.04 -5.60
N GLU A 106 16.14 14.21 -6.55
CA GLU A 106 16.40 14.43 -7.98
C GLU A 106 15.41 15.40 -8.65
N GLY A 107 14.38 15.88 -7.94
CA GLY A 107 13.34 16.77 -8.47
C GLY A 107 12.42 16.11 -9.50
N LEU A 108 12.28 14.80 -9.46
CA LEU A 108 11.40 14.03 -10.35
C LEU A 108 9.93 14.05 -9.91
N ILE A 109 9.69 14.29 -8.63
CA ILE A 109 8.39 14.33 -7.99
C ILE A 109 8.24 15.61 -7.17
N GLU A 110 6.99 15.96 -6.84
CA GLU A 110 6.65 17.21 -6.17
C GLU A 110 6.63 17.08 -4.65
N PRO A 111 7.09 18.09 -3.88
CA PRO A 111 6.81 18.21 -2.47
C PRO A 111 5.30 18.34 -2.22
N LEU A 112 4.80 17.73 -1.14
CA LEU A 112 3.40 17.68 -0.78
C LEU A 112 3.15 18.45 0.53
N ASP A 113 2.21 19.39 0.51
CA ASP A 113 1.64 19.99 1.73
C ASP A 113 0.44 19.12 2.14
N HIS A 114 0.69 18.17 3.05
CA HIS A 114 -0.27 17.13 3.40
C HIS A 114 -1.55 17.69 4.04
N ASP A 115 -1.44 18.67 4.94
CA ASP A 115 -2.59 19.25 5.62
C ASP A 115 -3.45 20.13 4.69
N GLU A 116 -2.86 20.64 3.58
CA GLU A 116 -3.64 21.33 2.53
C GLU A 116 -4.19 20.35 1.49
N LEU A 117 -3.50 19.24 1.23
CA LEU A 117 -3.77 18.35 0.12
C LEU A 117 -4.73 17.20 0.48
N LEU A 118 -4.69 16.70 1.72
CA LEU A 118 -5.41 15.51 2.15
C LEU A 118 -6.61 15.89 3.04
N ALA A 119 -7.59 15.00 3.16
CA ALA A 119 -8.75 15.22 4.01
C ALA A 119 -8.39 15.09 5.49
N ASP A 120 -9.01 15.91 6.35
CA ASP A 120 -9.01 15.68 7.80
C ASP A 120 -9.70 14.35 8.13
N ALA A 121 -9.35 13.75 9.28
CA ALA A 121 -10.09 12.64 9.83
C ALA A 121 -11.55 13.03 10.15
N PRO A 122 -12.49 12.07 10.30
CA PRO A 122 -13.89 12.38 10.57
C PRO A 122 -14.15 13.19 11.83
N ASP A 123 -13.24 13.18 12.79
CA ASP A 123 -13.30 13.98 14.02
C ASP A 123 -12.63 15.36 13.92
N GLY A 124 -12.03 15.67 12.76
CA GLY A 124 -11.33 16.90 12.47
C GLY A 124 -9.83 16.87 12.77
N THR A 125 -9.25 15.71 13.08
CA THR A 125 -7.80 15.55 13.23
C THR A 125 -7.12 15.76 11.88
N PRO A 126 -6.08 16.62 11.79
CA PRO A 126 -5.41 16.89 10.52
C PRO A 126 -4.57 15.68 10.06
N PRO A 127 -4.26 15.55 8.76
CA PRO A 127 -3.45 14.46 8.23
C PRO A 127 -2.12 14.26 8.96
N SER A 128 -1.44 15.35 9.31
CA SER A 128 -0.15 15.32 10.03
C SER A 128 -0.20 14.64 11.41
N GLU A 129 -1.39 14.48 12.00
CA GLU A 129 -1.61 13.80 13.29
C GLU A 129 -2.35 12.47 13.16
N ASP A 130 -2.88 12.13 11.97
CA ASP A 130 -3.73 10.97 11.73
C ASP A 130 -3.04 9.84 10.92
N PHE A 131 -1.85 10.06 10.42
CA PHE A 131 -1.07 9.01 9.74
C PHE A 131 -0.05 8.38 10.68
N VAL A 132 0.31 7.10 10.42
CA VAL A 132 1.39 6.43 11.17
C VAL A 132 2.71 7.13 10.95
N ASP A 133 3.65 6.97 11.87
CA ASP A 133 4.96 7.59 11.77
C ASP A 133 5.66 7.23 10.45
N GLY A 134 6.28 8.23 9.81
CA GLY A 134 6.95 8.08 8.52
C GLY A 134 6.03 8.01 7.29
N ALA A 135 4.71 7.98 7.47
CA ALA A 135 3.76 7.87 6.35
C ALA A 135 3.66 9.15 5.50
N LEU A 136 4.03 10.29 6.05
CA LEU A 136 4.00 11.58 5.37
C LEU A 136 5.44 12.10 5.19
N GLY A 137 6.07 11.74 4.06
CA GLY A 137 7.38 12.25 3.68
C GLY A 137 7.28 13.54 2.86
N GLU A 138 8.40 14.27 2.64
CA GLU A 138 8.40 15.54 1.89
C GLU A 138 7.67 15.44 0.54
N CYS A 139 7.85 14.35 -0.21
CA CYS A 139 7.26 14.12 -1.53
C CYS A 139 6.41 12.84 -1.58
N PHE A 140 5.99 12.30 -0.43
CA PHE A 140 5.40 10.97 -0.32
C PHE A 140 4.20 10.97 0.62
N VAL A 141 3.17 10.22 0.28
CA VAL A 141 2.05 9.90 1.16
C VAL A 141 1.77 8.40 1.13
N ALA A 142 1.90 7.73 2.26
CA ALA A 142 1.59 6.31 2.37
C ALA A 142 0.09 6.05 2.22
N SER A 143 -0.24 4.94 1.58
CA SER A 143 -1.59 4.39 1.50
C SER A 143 -1.75 3.18 2.41
N ILE A 144 -0.73 2.34 2.48
CA ILE A 144 -0.75 1.09 3.24
C ILE A 144 0.51 0.90 4.10
N VAL A 145 0.33 0.02 5.08
CA VAL A 145 1.38 -0.65 5.85
C VAL A 145 1.34 -2.13 5.48
N TYR A 146 2.44 -2.68 5.00
CA TYR A 146 2.60 -4.11 4.84
C TYR A 146 3.74 -4.61 5.72
N SER A 147 3.83 -5.92 5.92
CA SER A 147 4.88 -6.47 6.78
C SER A 147 5.55 -7.69 6.18
N ASN A 148 6.84 -7.77 6.43
CA ASN A 148 7.58 -9.01 6.40
C ASN A 148 7.35 -9.72 7.73
N ILE A 149 6.88 -10.95 7.66
CA ILE A 149 6.53 -11.78 8.82
C ILE A 149 7.18 -13.16 8.68
N VAL A 150 7.11 -13.95 9.73
CA VAL A 150 7.33 -15.39 9.63
C VAL A 150 6.00 -16.10 9.81
N ALA A 151 5.73 -17.09 8.96
CA ALA A 151 4.55 -17.94 9.05
C ALA A 151 4.95 -19.41 9.17
N PHE A 152 4.00 -20.21 9.63
CA PHE A 152 4.15 -21.66 9.74
C PHE A 152 2.85 -22.38 9.36
N ASN A 153 2.95 -23.68 9.06
CA ASN A 153 1.78 -24.53 8.89
C ASN A 153 1.41 -25.13 10.25
N SER A 154 0.23 -24.77 10.78
CA SER A 154 -0.20 -25.16 12.13
C SER A 154 -0.33 -26.68 12.34
N GLU A 155 -0.56 -27.44 11.26
CA GLU A 155 -0.59 -28.90 11.33
C GLU A 155 0.79 -29.56 11.56
N MET A 156 1.87 -28.81 11.45
CA MET A 156 3.23 -29.31 11.71
C MET A 156 3.61 -29.31 13.19
N PHE A 157 2.84 -28.62 14.03
CA PHE A 157 3.12 -28.46 15.46
C PHE A 157 1.92 -28.89 16.33
N PRO A 158 2.17 -29.42 17.55
CA PRO A 158 1.10 -29.73 18.49
C PRO A 158 0.32 -28.47 18.90
N GLU A 159 -0.99 -28.56 19.11
CA GLU A 159 -1.83 -27.42 19.52
C GLU A 159 -1.36 -26.75 20.83
N ASP A 160 -0.74 -27.49 21.73
CA ASP A 160 -0.21 -27.01 23.01
C ASP A 160 1.24 -26.51 22.92
N ASN A 161 1.86 -26.54 21.74
CA ASN A 161 3.23 -26.08 21.49
C ASN A 161 3.36 -25.44 20.09
N GLN A 162 2.51 -24.47 19.80
CA GLN A 162 2.61 -23.67 18.58
C GLN A 162 3.69 -22.57 18.75
N PRO A 163 4.54 -22.32 17.74
CA PRO A 163 5.48 -21.21 17.79
C PRO A 163 4.75 -19.87 17.79
N SER A 164 5.31 -18.86 18.47
CA SER A 164 4.67 -17.56 18.62
C SER A 164 5.62 -16.37 18.64
N THR A 165 6.92 -16.62 18.70
CA THR A 165 7.95 -15.57 18.76
C THR A 165 9.00 -15.75 17.68
N ILE A 166 9.75 -14.68 17.40
CA ILE A 166 10.84 -14.75 16.41
C ILE A 166 11.99 -15.65 16.92
N GLU A 167 12.19 -15.75 18.23
CA GLU A 167 13.16 -16.67 18.85
C GLU A 167 12.85 -18.14 18.53
N ASP A 168 11.57 -18.50 18.45
CA ASP A 168 11.12 -19.87 18.11
C ASP A 168 11.59 -20.27 16.69
N VAL A 169 11.71 -19.32 15.79
CA VAL A 169 12.22 -19.55 14.43
C VAL A 169 13.68 -19.98 14.45
N PHE A 170 14.46 -19.52 15.42
CA PHE A 170 15.88 -19.87 15.60
C PHE A 170 16.10 -21.09 16.51
N ASP A 171 15.05 -21.62 17.13
CA ASP A 171 15.14 -22.78 18.02
C ASP A 171 14.90 -24.09 17.24
N LEU A 172 16.01 -24.69 16.80
CA LEU A 172 15.99 -25.99 16.09
C LEU A 172 15.70 -27.18 17.00
N GLU A 173 15.85 -27.02 18.33
CA GLU A 173 15.65 -28.09 19.28
C GLU A 173 14.15 -28.31 19.59
N ASN A 174 13.43 -27.23 19.90
CA ASN A 174 12.00 -27.28 20.21
C ASN A 174 11.11 -27.24 18.96
N TYR A 175 11.59 -26.55 17.90
CA TYR A 175 10.88 -26.39 16.62
C TYR A 175 11.75 -26.90 15.46
N PRO A 176 11.92 -28.23 15.32
CA PRO A 176 12.79 -28.81 14.29
C PRO A 176 12.19 -28.65 12.88
N GLY A 177 13.04 -28.67 11.86
CA GLY A 177 12.70 -28.62 10.44
C GLY A 177 13.42 -27.50 9.68
N GLN A 178 13.20 -27.43 8.39
CA GLN A 178 13.78 -26.39 7.54
C GLN A 178 13.06 -25.06 7.75
N ARG A 179 13.78 -23.96 7.49
CA ARG A 179 13.24 -22.61 7.39
C ARG A 179 13.31 -22.14 5.95
N ALA A 180 12.38 -21.37 5.48
CA ALA A 180 12.51 -20.62 4.23
C ALA A 180 12.71 -19.15 4.59
N LEU A 181 13.87 -18.59 4.28
CA LEU A 181 14.16 -17.18 4.51
C LEU A 181 14.48 -16.47 3.21
N MET A 182 14.19 -15.18 3.14
CA MET A 182 14.48 -14.38 1.96
C MET A 182 16.01 -14.28 1.76
N ARG A 183 16.47 -14.43 0.52
CA ARG A 183 17.90 -14.39 0.18
C ARG A 183 18.45 -12.95 0.12
N ARG A 184 18.36 -12.23 1.22
CA ARG A 184 18.93 -10.88 1.40
C ARG A 184 19.11 -10.56 2.88
N PRO A 185 19.96 -9.57 3.23
CA PRO A 185 20.21 -9.24 4.64
C PRO A 185 18.98 -8.63 5.34
N ILE A 186 18.19 -7.80 4.64
CA ILE A 186 17.00 -7.12 5.19
C ILE A 186 16.05 -8.15 5.81
N ASN A 187 15.51 -7.83 6.95
CA ASN A 187 14.69 -8.64 7.84
C ASN A 187 15.46 -9.77 8.55
N ASN A 188 16.36 -10.43 7.87
CA ASN A 188 17.13 -11.53 8.47
C ASN A 188 18.12 -11.06 9.55
N LEU A 189 18.75 -9.89 9.35
CA LEU A 189 19.68 -9.33 10.34
C LEU A 189 18.92 -8.77 11.54
N GLU A 190 17.79 -8.10 11.32
CA GLU A 190 16.91 -7.59 12.37
C GLU A 190 16.40 -8.74 13.25
N TRP A 191 15.81 -9.78 12.63
CA TRP A 191 15.30 -10.96 13.35
C TRP A 191 16.41 -11.71 14.07
N ALA A 192 17.59 -11.82 13.49
CA ALA A 192 18.73 -12.46 14.15
C ALA A 192 19.16 -11.72 15.41
N LEU A 193 19.20 -10.37 15.40
CA LEU A 193 19.55 -9.59 16.57
C LEU A 193 18.49 -9.71 17.66
N ILE A 194 17.21 -9.63 17.30
CA ILE A 194 16.10 -9.79 18.26
C ILE A 194 16.14 -11.19 18.88
N ALA A 195 16.27 -12.23 18.06
CA ALA A 195 16.37 -13.61 18.51
C ALA A 195 17.63 -13.86 19.37
N ASP A 196 18.65 -13.01 19.27
CA ASP A 196 19.85 -13.04 20.12
C ASP A 196 19.72 -12.13 21.36
N GLY A 197 18.52 -11.56 21.59
CA GLY A 197 18.19 -10.79 22.79
C GLY A 197 18.55 -9.30 22.72
N VAL A 198 18.67 -8.72 21.52
CA VAL A 198 18.75 -7.27 21.33
C VAL A 198 17.34 -6.71 21.46
N ASP A 199 17.20 -5.59 22.19
CA ASP A 199 15.95 -4.87 22.27
C ASP A 199 15.55 -4.36 20.88
N ARG A 200 14.25 -4.33 20.58
CA ARG A 200 13.74 -3.92 19.27
C ARG A 200 14.12 -2.48 18.92
N ASP A 201 14.10 -1.63 19.90
CA ASP A 201 14.46 -0.21 19.73
C ASP A 201 15.96 0.00 19.44
N ASP A 202 16.82 -0.97 19.80
CA ASP A 202 18.27 -0.89 19.63
C ASP A 202 18.77 -1.62 18.36
N VAL A 203 17.89 -2.24 17.57
CA VAL A 203 18.27 -3.09 16.43
C VAL A 203 19.11 -2.35 15.41
N TYR A 204 18.68 -1.17 14.97
CA TYR A 204 19.42 -0.39 13.96
C TYR A 204 20.67 0.24 14.52
N ASP A 205 20.66 0.74 15.77
CA ASP A 205 21.86 1.21 16.46
C ASP A 205 22.95 0.11 16.54
N MET A 206 22.51 -1.14 16.74
CA MET A 206 23.42 -2.29 16.71
C MET A 206 23.90 -2.59 15.30
N LEU A 207 23.05 -2.55 14.29
CA LEU A 207 23.40 -2.80 12.88
C LEU A 207 24.34 -1.74 12.29
N GLU A 208 24.39 -0.53 12.83
CA GLU A 208 25.40 0.47 12.48
C GLU A 208 26.81 0.12 12.97
N THR A 209 26.94 -0.89 13.84
CA THR A 209 28.22 -1.31 14.40
C THR A 209 28.72 -2.61 13.79
N GLU A 210 30.05 -2.74 13.62
CA GLU A 210 30.68 -4.00 13.19
C GLU A 210 30.39 -5.15 14.17
N GLU A 211 30.31 -4.86 15.48
CA GLU A 211 29.98 -5.84 16.52
C GLU A 211 28.55 -6.38 16.35
N GLY A 212 27.57 -5.49 16.11
CA GLY A 212 26.19 -5.90 15.90
C GLY A 212 26.00 -6.69 14.62
N ILE A 213 26.64 -6.27 13.52
CA ILE A 213 26.61 -7.02 12.27
C ILE A 213 27.18 -8.43 12.45
N GLN A 214 28.35 -8.56 13.11
CA GLN A 214 28.93 -9.87 13.39
C GLN A 214 28.04 -10.72 14.29
N ARG A 215 27.38 -10.12 15.27
CA ARG A 215 26.42 -10.78 16.16
C ARG A 215 25.21 -11.30 15.39
N ALA A 216 24.64 -10.52 14.47
CA ALA A 216 23.54 -10.95 13.62
C ALA A 216 23.92 -12.15 12.73
N PHE A 217 25.07 -12.10 12.06
CA PHE A 217 25.56 -13.23 11.28
C PHE A 217 25.86 -14.47 12.14
N ALA A 218 26.43 -14.32 13.32
CA ALA A 218 26.69 -15.44 14.23
C ALA A 218 25.37 -16.10 14.68
N LYS A 219 24.31 -15.34 14.87
CA LYS A 219 22.98 -15.90 15.16
C LYS A 219 22.40 -16.62 13.95
N LEU A 220 22.50 -16.06 12.74
CA LEU A 220 22.09 -16.73 11.50
C LEU A 220 22.87 -18.03 11.26
N ASP A 221 24.14 -18.10 11.63
CA ASP A 221 24.94 -19.34 11.54
C ASP A 221 24.32 -20.51 12.32
N THR A 222 23.57 -20.23 13.40
CA THR A 222 22.93 -21.28 14.20
C THR A 222 21.85 -22.05 13.44
N ILE A 223 21.27 -21.46 12.39
CA ILE A 223 20.20 -22.07 11.58
C ILE A 223 20.58 -22.26 10.11
N LYS A 224 21.71 -21.71 9.65
CA LYS A 224 22.09 -21.58 8.22
C LYS A 224 21.94 -22.89 7.44
N ASP A 225 22.38 -24.01 7.99
CA ASP A 225 22.31 -25.33 7.34
C ASP A 225 20.86 -25.86 7.22
N SER A 226 19.92 -25.22 7.91
CA SER A 226 18.50 -25.56 7.92
C SER A 226 17.65 -24.53 7.17
N VAL A 227 18.26 -23.71 6.29
CA VAL A 227 17.55 -22.65 5.56
C VAL A 227 17.51 -22.93 4.07
N ILE A 228 16.31 -22.87 3.50
CA ILE A 228 16.06 -22.73 2.07
C ILE A 228 15.92 -21.24 1.77
N TRP A 229 16.82 -20.71 0.93
CA TRP A 229 16.84 -19.29 0.58
C TRP A 229 15.95 -19.02 -0.62
N TRP A 230 14.85 -18.31 -0.42
CA TRP A 230 13.93 -17.95 -1.48
C TRP A 230 14.20 -16.54 -2.04
N GLU A 231 13.85 -16.33 -3.32
CA GLU A 231 14.02 -15.04 -4.02
C GLU A 231 12.69 -14.47 -4.52
N GLU A 232 11.71 -15.34 -4.80
CA GLU A 232 10.41 -14.95 -5.34
C GLU A 232 9.31 -15.09 -4.30
N GLY A 233 8.52 -14.02 -4.06
CA GLY A 233 7.51 -13.97 -3.00
C GLY A 233 6.36 -14.99 -3.11
N ALA A 234 6.25 -15.72 -4.22
CA ALA A 234 5.31 -16.83 -4.36
C ALA A 234 5.83 -18.16 -3.79
N GLN A 235 7.13 -18.26 -3.50
CA GLN A 235 7.75 -19.50 -3.02
C GLN A 235 7.38 -19.85 -1.57
N PRO A 236 7.38 -18.90 -0.59
CA PRO A 236 7.13 -19.24 0.81
C PRO A 236 5.79 -19.92 1.07
N PRO A 237 4.63 -19.44 0.57
CA PRO A 237 3.36 -20.14 0.77
C PRO A 237 3.37 -21.57 0.22
N GLN A 238 4.01 -21.78 -0.94
CA GLN A 238 4.11 -23.12 -1.54
C GLN A 238 4.95 -24.07 -0.68
N LEU A 239 6.12 -23.62 -0.20
CA LEU A 239 6.98 -24.42 0.68
C LEU A 239 6.29 -24.81 1.98
N LEU A 240 5.46 -23.91 2.55
CA LEU A 240 4.63 -24.20 3.73
C LEU A 240 3.50 -25.19 3.42
N ALA A 241 2.81 -25.02 2.28
CA ALA A 241 1.73 -25.93 1.86
C ALA A 241 2.23 -27.36 1.64
N ASP A 242 3.40 -27.49 1.00
CA ASP A 242 4.04 -28.77 0.76
C ASP A 242 4.74 -29.35 2.02
N LYS A 243 4.73 -28.60 3.15
CA LYS A 243 5.40 -28.95 4.41
C LYS A 243 6.90 -29.24 4.24
N GLU A 244 7.52 -28.63 3.26
CA GLU A 244 8.97 -28.71 3.03
C GLU A 244 9.74 -27.91 4.10
N VAL A 245 9.11 -26.87 4.64
CA VAL A 245 9.68 -26.03 5.70
C VAL A 245 8.72 -25.94 6.90
N ALA A 246 9.30 -25.80 8.08
CA ALA A 246 8.57 -25.56 9.32
C ALA A 246 8.12 -24.10 9.43
N PHE A 247 8.98 -23.17 8.99
CA PHE A 247 8.74 -21.74 9.00
C PHE A 247 9.11 -21.14 7.64
N ALA A 248 8.42 -20.06 7.29
CA ALA A 248 8.78 -19.27 6.11
C ALA A 248 8.65 -17.78 6.40
N SER A 249 9.71 -17.01 6.13
CA SER A 249 9.54 -15.56 6.00
C SER A 249 8.74 -15.26 4.75
N ALA A 250 7.83 -14.29 4.82
CA ALA A 250 6.95 -13.95 3.71
C ALA A 250 6.36 -12.54 3.89
N TYR A 251 5.75 -12.01 2.84
CA TYR A 251 4.86 -10.86 2.94
C TYR A 251 3.52 -11.30 3.54
N ASN A 252 3.01 -10.60 4.54
CA ASN A 252 1.79 -10.97 5.25
C ASN A 252 0.59 -11.18 4.32
N GLY A 253 0.41 -10.33 3.29
CA GLY A 253 -0.68 -10.47 2.32
C GLY A 253 -0.63 -11.75 1.50
N ARG A 254 0.57 -12.30 1.23
CA ARG A 254 0.72 -13.57 0.52
C ARG A 254 0.30 -14.77 1.36
N ILE A 255 0.62 -14.74 2.64
CA ILE A 255 0.19 -15.78 3.58
C ILE A 255 -1.31 -15.72 3.79
N PHE A 256 -1.85 -14.50 4.01
CA PHE A 256 -3.30 -14.31 4.15
C PHE A 256 -4.07 -14.81 2.91
N ASP A 257 -3.60 -14.50 1.70
CA ASP A 257 -4.25 -14.98 0.47
C ASP A 257 -4.27 -16.51 0.41
N ALA A 258 -3.18 -17.18 0.73
CA ALA A 258 -3.14 -18.64 0.80
C ALA A 258 -4.08 -19.21 1.87
N MET A 259 -4.20 -18.56 3.05
CA MET A 259 -5.14 -18.96 4.09
C MET A 259 -6.60 -18.86 3.63
N VAL A 260 -6.94 -17.79 2.93
CA VAL A 260 -8.32 -17.43 2.60
C VAL A 260 -8.77 -18.01 1.26
N SER A 261 -7.92 -17.96 0.24
CA SER A 261 -8.25 -18.39 -1.12
C SER A 261 -7.95 -19.85 -1.37
N GLU A 262 -6.96 -20.43 -0.65
CA GLU A 262 -6.51 -21.83 -0.82
C GLU A 262 -6.79 -22.71 0.38
N ASP A 263 -7.47 -22.18 1.43
CA ASP A 263 -7.83 -22.90 2.68
C ASP A 263 -6.60 -23.54 3.36
N GLN A 264 -5.45 -22.83 3.30
CA GLN A 264 -4.22 -23.33 3.89
C GLN A 264 -4.22 -23.12 5.41
N PRO A 265 -3.77 -24.12 6.21
CA PRO A 265 -3.74 -24.05 7.67
C PRO A 265 -2.48 -23.29 8.15
N PHE A 266 -2.31 -22.05 7.70
CA PHE A 266 -1.17 -21.24 8.08
C PHE A 266 -1.52 -20.34 9.26
N GLU A 267 -0.50 -20.05 10.07
CA GLU A 267 -0.52 -19.07 11.14
C GLU A 267 0.65 -18.10 10.97
N ILE A 268 0.43 -16.85 11.34
CA ILE A 268 1.44 -15.79 11.28
C ILE A 268 2.01 -15.53 12.67
N ILE A 269 3.32 -15.54 12.79
CA ILE A 269 4.03 -14.99 13.93
C ILE A 269 4.15 -13.49 13.70
N TRP A 270 3.32 -12.72 14.43
CA TRP A 270 3.34 -11.27 14.38
C TRP A 270 4.45 -10.66 15.22
N ASP A 271 5.04 -11.45 16.12
CA ASP A 271 6.17 -11.00 16.92
C ASP A 271 7.35 -10.62 16.04
N ALA A 272 7.91 -9.44 16.31
CA ALA A 272 9.00 -8.84 15.55
C ALA A 272 8.71 -8.72 14.03
N GLN A 273 7.45 -8.55 13.62
CA GLN A 273 7.16 -8.19 12.24
C GLN A 273 7.95 -6.96 11.83
N VAL A 274 8.52 -6.96 10.64
CA VAL A 274 9.19 -5.78 10.08
C VAL A 274 8.23 -5.12 9.12
N PHE A 275 7.63 -4.01 9.53
CA PHE A 275 6.68 -3.31 8.69
C PHE A 275 7.34 -2.27 7.80
N GLU A 276 6.74 -2.08 6.66
CA GLU A 276 7.14 -1.11 5.64
C GLU A 276 5.91 -0.34 5.15
N LEU A 277 6.17 0.86 4.67
CA LEU A 277 5.16 1.72 4.06
C LEU A 277 5.22 1.58 2.54
N ASP A 278 4.06 1.71 1.92
CA ASP A 278 3.96 1.92 0.48
C ASP A 278 2.89 2.98 0.21
N GLY A 279 3.09 3.76 -0.84
CA GLY A 279 2.18 4.86 -1.10
C GLY A 279 2.51 5.62 -2.37
N TRP A 280 1.98 6.83 -2.44
CA TRP A 280 1.96 7.61 -3.66
C TRP A 280 2.95 8.75 -3.65
N VAL A 281 3.54 8.96 -4.83
CA VAL A 281 4.31 10.14 -5.21
C VAL A 281 3.71 10.77 -6.45
N VAL A 282 3.84 12.09 -6.56
CA VAL A 282 3.31 12.87 -7.69
C VAL A 282 4.45 13.33 -8.59
N PRO A 283 4.54 12.87 -9.85
CA PRO A 283 5.53 13.38 -10.79
C PRO A 283 5.44 14.89 -10.97
N THR A 284 6.60 15.56 -11.11
CA THR A 284 6.70 17.02 -11.22
C THR A 284 5.80 17.57 -12.35
N GLY A 285 4.97 18.57 -12.04
CA GLY A 285 4.00 19.20 -12.93
C GLY A 285 2.65 18.48 -13.00
N LYS A 286 2.39 17.47 -12.12
CA LYS A 286 1.15 16.68 -12.13
C LYS A 286 0.21 16.94 -10.97
N LEU A 287 0.62 17.67 -9.94
CA LEU A 287 -0.14 17.83 -8.71
C LEU A 287 -1.57 18.36 -8.96
N ASP A 288 -1.71 19.41 -9.77
CA ASP A 288 -3.03 19.97 -10.08
C ASP A 288 -3.98 18.96 -10.73
N LYS A 289 -3.43 17.98 -11.45
CA LYS A 289 -4.22 16.96 -12.14
C LYS A 289 -4.71 15.86 -11.20
N VAL A 290 -3.92 15.52 -10.18
CA VAL A 290 -4.21 14.39 -9.27
C VAL A 290 -4.69 14.81 -7.88
N ARG A 291 -4.67 16.10 -7.56
CA ARG A 291 -5.03 16.66 -6.24
C ARG A 291 -6.35 16.08 -5.70
N ASP A 292 -7.40 16.17 -6.50
CA ASP A 292 -8.76 15.75 -6.08
C ASP A 292 -8.84 14.22 -5.92
N TYR A 293 -8.07 13.48 -6.73
CA TYR A 293 -7.97 12.02 -6.59
C TYR A 293 -7.19 11.64 -5.32
N LEU A 294 -6.06 12.30 -5.03
CA LEU A 294 -5.31 12.07 -3.79
C LEU A 294 -6.16 12.34 -2.56
N TYR A 295 -6.84 13.51 -2.54
CA TYR A 295 -7.77 13.84 -1.47
C TYR A 295 -8.83 12.76 -1.25
N PHE A 296 -9.38 12.20 -2.34
CA PHE A 296 -10.38 11.15 -2.28
C PHE A 296 -9.78 9.80 -1.85
N ALA A 297 -8.66 9.38 -2.44
CA ALA A 297 -8.08 8.05 -2.26
C ALA A 297 -7.43 7.88 -0.87
N THR A 298 -6.94 8.98 -0.27
CA THR A 298 -6.37 8.99 1.07
C THR A 298 -7.37 9.28 2.19
N ASP A 299 -8.67 9.42 1.86
CA ASP A 299 -9.73 9.59 2.85
C ASP A 299 -9.80 8.37 3.79
N THR A 300 -10.15 8.61 5.06
CA THR A 300 -10.25 7.59 6.11
C THR A 300 -11.00 6.34 5.66
N GLN A 301 -12.17 6.51 5.02
CA GLN A 301 -12.98 5.38 4.56
C GLN A 301 -12.32 4.65 3.39
N ARG A 302 -11.68 5.39 2.47
CA ARG A 302 -11.08 4.80 1.28
C ARG A 302 -9.90 3.90 1.62
N LEU A 303 -9.00 4.35 2.52
CA LEU A 303 -7.89 3.52 2.96
C LEU A 303 -8.40 2.26 3.70
N ALA A 304 -9.47 2.37 4.51
CA ALA A 304 -10.11 1.21 5.12
C ALA A 304 -10.77 0.27 4.10
N ASP A 305 -11.34 0.81 3.01
CA ASP A 305 -11.96 -0.01 1.97
C ASP A 305 -10.95 -0.90 1.25
N GLN A 306 -9.69 -0.47 1.09
CA GLN A 306 -8.65 -1.31 0.49
C GLN A 306 -8.38 -2.55 1.34
N ALA A 307 -8.41 -2.41 2.66
CA ALA A 307 -8.21 -3.52 3.59
C ALA A 307 -9.28 -4.63 3.48
N GLN A 308 -10.40 -4.39 2.79
CA GLN A 308 -11.40 -5.43 2.51
C GLN A 308 -10.96 -6.41 1.39
N TYR A 309 -9.94 -6.07 0.63
CA TYR A 309 -9.48 -6.85 -0.53
C TYR A 309 -8.06 -7.39 -0.39
N ILE A 310 -7.28 -6.87 0.56
CA ILE A 310 -5.91 -7.30 0.84
C ILE A 310 -5.58 -7.03 2.30
N SER A 311 -4.84 -7.91 2.95
CA SER A 311 -4.51 -7.79 4.38
C SER A 311 -3.33 -6.84 4.64
N TYR A 312 -3.36 -5.67 4.01
CA TYR A 312 -2.44 -4.57 4.31
C TYR A 312 -3.14 -3.53 5.18
N GLY A 313 -2.47 -3.08 6.23
CA GLY A 313 -3.05 -2.10 7.13
C GLY A 313 -3.17 -0.73 6.45
N PRO A 314 -4.22 0.03 6.73
CA PRO A 314 -4.26 1.42 6.27
C PRO A 314 -3.14 2.23 6.95
N ALA A 315 -2.51 3.13 6.19
CA ALA A 315 -1.48 4.03 6.73
C ALA A 315 -2.06 5.14 7.61
N ARG A 316 -3.37 5.26 7.69
CA ARG A 316 -4.10 6.27 8.43
C ARG A 316 -4.70 5.67 9.71
N LEU A 317 -4.43 6.29 10.88
CA LEU A 317 -4.86 5.79 12.18
C LEU A 317 -6.39 5.72 12.29
N SER A 318 -7.09 6.77 11.87
CA SER A 318 -8.55 6.82 11.87
C SER A 318 -9.21 5.76 10.99
N SER A 319 -8.51 5.22 9.99
CA SER A 319 -9.04 4.19 9.09
C SER A 319 -9.18 2.83 9.80
N SER A 320 -8.40 2.58 10.86
CA SER A 320 -8.43 1.30 11.57
C SER A 320 -9.81 0.97 12.13
N GLU A 321 -10.58 1.98 12.56
CA GLU A 321 -11.95 1.81 13.07
C GLU A 321 -12.98 1.40 12.00
N TYR A 322 -12.62 1.57 10.72
CA TYR A 322 -13.48 1.29 9.57
C TYR A 322 -13.08 0.02 8.81
N VAL A 323 -11.99 -0.64 9.22
CA VAL A 323 -11.62 -1.96 8.68
C VAL A 323 -12.73 -2.95 9.01
N SER A 324 -13.22 -3.64 7.99
CA SER A 324 -14.36 -4.55 8.12
C SER A 324 -14.00 -5.97 7.68
N THR A 325 -14.93 -6.68 7.09
CA THR A 325 -14.73 -8.06 6.63
C THR A 325 -14.17 -8.09 5.20
N HIS A 326 -13.45 -9.16 4.87
CA HIS A 326 -13.03 -9.45 3.50
C HIS A 326 -14.23 -9.51 2.57
N ALA A 327 -14.17 -8.77 1.47
CA ALA A 327 -15.32 -8.52 0.59
C ALA A 327 -15.92 -9.78 -0.05
N GLU A 328 -15.11 -10.83 -0.28
CA GLU A 328 -15.55 -12.06 -0.94
C GLU A 328 -15.85 -13.18 0.05
N THR A 329 -15.11 -13.29 1.16
CA THR A 329 -15.20 -14.41 2.10
C THR A 329 -15.94 -14.08 3.40
N GLY A 330 -16.06 -12.79 3.73
CA GLY A 330 -16.69 -12.34 4.97
C GLY A 330 -15.84 -12.57 6.25
N ILE A 331 -14.55 -12.91 6.09
CA ILE A 331 -13.63 -13.05 7.22
C ILE A 331 -13.36 -11.65 7.80
N GLU A 332 -13.33 -11.53 9.12
CA GLU A 332 -12.93 -10.30 9.80
C GLU A 332 -11.46 -9.98 9.47
N MET A 333 -11.21 -8.78 8.90
CA MET A 333 -9.89 -8.43 8.40
C MET A 333 -8.95 -7.91 9.48
N GLU A 334 -9.49 -7.26 10.52
CA GLU A 334 -8.70 -6.60 11.56
C GLU A 334 -7.61 -7.50 12.17
N PRO A 335 -7.88 -8.77 12.59
CA PRO A 335 -6.84 -9.63 13.16
C PRO A 335 -5.71 -10.02 12.18
N HIS A 336 -5.94 -9.82 10.89
CA HIS A 336 -4.98 -10.16 9.82
C HIS A 336 -4.19 -8.94 9.32
N MET A 337 -4.42 -7.76 9.94
CA MET A 337 -3.70 -6.54 9.57
C MET A 337 -2.40 -6.40 10.36
N PRO A 338 -1.31 -5.97 9.72
CA PRO A 338 -0.08 -5.63 10.44
C PRO A 338 -0.28 -4.51 11.46
N THR A 339 -1.20 -3.58 11.19
CA THR A 339 -1.51 -2.43 12.07
C THR A 339 -2.53 -2.73 13.17
N TYR A 340 -3.06 -3.96 13.25
CA TYR A 340 -3.92 -4.36 14.36
C TYR A 340 -3.16 -4.30 15.68
N GLY A 341 -3.71 -3.63 16.72
CA GLY A 341 -3.01 -3.34 17.95
C GLY A 341 -2.19 -4.51 18.53
N PRO A 342 -2.77 -5.70 18.75
CA PRO A 342 -2.02 -6.86 19.23
C PRO A 342 -0.89 -7.32 18.30
N ASN A 343 -1.05 -7.20 16.99
CA ASN A 343 -0.03 -7.56 16.01
C ASN A 343 1.10 -6.52 15.95
N PHE A 344 0.77 -5.27 16.24
CA PHE A 344 1.68 -4.13 16.12
C PHE A 344 2.52 -3.87 17.39
N GLU A 345 2.16 -4.49 18.52
CA GLU A 345 2.79 -4.25 19.83
C GLU A 345 4.30 -4.52 19.82
N THR A 346 4.76 -5.51 19.05
CA THR A 346 6.17 -5.91 18.95
C THR A 346 6.78 -5.65 17.58
N ALA A 347 6.08 -4.91 16.73
CA ALA A 347 6.53 -4.57 15.39
C ALA A 347 7.75 -3.65 15.41
N ILE A 348 8.61 -3.78 14.41
CA ILE A 348 9.69 -2.82 14.15
C ILE A 348 9.48 -2.21 12.77
N GLN A 349 9.70 -0.91 12.66
CA GLN A 349 9.72 -0.25 11.36
C GLN A 349 11.05 -0.50 10.67
N LYS A 350 11.00 -0.87 9.38
CA LYS A 350 12.21 -0.88 8.58
C LYS A 350 12.78 0.54 8.50
N ASP A 351 14.04 0.70 8.89
CA ASP A 351 14.74 1.98 8.77
C ASP A 351 15.22 2.16 7.31
N ASP A 352 14.51 3.02 6.58
CA ASP A 352 14.81 3.29 5.18
C ASP A 352 16.12 4.08 4.99
N GLU A 353 16.50 4.95 5.95
CA GLU A 353 17.77 5.69 5.89
C GLU A 353 18.95 4.74 6.11
N PHE A 354 18.85 3.88 7.13
CA PHE A 354 19.86 2.84 7.37
C PHE A 354 20.04 1.96 6.12
N TRP A 355 18.95 1.44 5.57
CA TRP A 355 19.06 0.55 4.41
C TRP A 355 19.47 1.27 3.13
N ALA A 356 19.20 2.57 2.97
CA ALA A 356 19.75 3.36 1.86
C ALA A 356 21.28 3.48 1.94
N ASP A 357 21.83 3.60 3.15
CA ASP A 357 23.27 3.76 3.36
C ASP A 357 24.04 2.44 3.35
N TYR A 358 23.46 1.36 3.92
CA TYR A 358 24.19 0.11 4.18
C TYR A 358 23.79 -1.07 3.29
N SER A 359 22.75 -0.99 2.46
CA SER A 359 22.22 -2.15 1.72
C SER A 359 23.25 -2.80 0.78
N ASP A 360 24.07 -2.02 0.08
CA ASP A 360 25.09 -2.54 -0.84
C ASP A 360 26.19 -3.29 -0.10
N GLU A 361 26.69 -2.74 1.01
CA GLU A 361 27.71 -3.36 1.83
C GLU A 361 27.20 -4.64 2.47
N LEU A 362 26.03 -4.57 3.12
CA LEU A 362 25.46 -5.71 3.83
C LEU A 362 25.03 -6.82 2.88
N SER A 363 24.56 -6.48 1.66
CA SER A 363 24.26 -7.47 0.63
C SER A 363 25.52 -8.21 0.17
N GLN A 364 26.64 -7.52 -0.05
CA GLN A 364 27.91 -8.16 -0.40
C GLN A 364 28.41 -9.05 0.74
N ARG A 365 28.30 -8.62 1.98
CA ARG A 365 28.67 -9.41 3.17
C ARG A 365 27.79 -10.64 3.32
N PHE A 366 26.48 -10.50 3.09
CA PHE A 366 25.51 -11.58 3.15
C PHE A 366 25.77 -12.64 2.08
N ASP A 367 26.03 -12.22 0.83
CA ASP A 367 26.39 -13.13 -0.26
C ASP A 367 27.73 -13.87 0.02
N ALA A 368 28.73 -13.15 0.54
CA ALA A 368 30.00 -13.76 0.95
C ALA A 368 29.83 -14.76 2.11
N TRP A 369 28.95 -14.46 3.06
CA TRP A 369 28.59 -15.33 4.16
C TRP A 369 27.84 -16.59 3.66
N LEU A 370 26.89 -16.43 2.74
CA LEU A 370 26.16 -17.56 2.14
C LEU A 370 27.09 -18.52 1.40
N ALA A 371 28.17 -18.02 0.81
CA ALA A 371 29.13 -18.81 0.03
C ALA A 371 30.11 -19.66 0.90
N GLN A 372 30.13 -19.46 2.21
CA GLN A 372 30.97 -20.22 3.16
C GLN A 372 30.32 -21.53 3.59
#